data_97225896d9dc9ef3c1593f8d0c4d56c8
#
_entry.id   97225896d9dc9ef3c1593f8d0c4d56c8
#
_cell.length_a   1.000
_cell.length_b   1.000
_cell.length_c   1.000
_cell.angle_alpha   90.00
_cell.angle_beta   90.00
_cell.angle_gamma   90.00
#
_symmetry.space_group_name_H-M   'P 1'
#
loop_
_entity.id
_entity.type
_entity.pdbx_description
1 polymer ?
#
loop_
_entity_poly.entity_id
_entity_poly.type
_entity_poly.pdbx_seq_one_letter_code
_entity_poly.pdbx_strand_id
1 'polypeptide(L)'
;MVLLLFLAAVPLAAAPPPALKDRFLDNFVGDWSVVRKMGNGRTIESSVRGEWVLRHQFIQLHYGAGEKEPEYEALVFIGFDETAKNYVCHSVDVFGGRYSGLGRGKLDPNLLGIEFRFDSKKGSLTNRVGFDPETKIWTSLIRQEENGQWKTLAEEKWTRK
;
A
#
# COMPACT_ATOMS: atom_id res chain seq x y z
N MET A 1 38.50 -49.80 -4.91
CA MET A 1 37.16 -49.32 -4.65
C MET A 1 37.30 -47.88 -4.10
N VAL A 2 37.16 -46.86 -4.97
CA VAL A 2 37.35 -45.45 -4.58
C VAL A 2 35.95 -44.89 -4.23
N LEU A 3 35.78 -44.50 -2.97
CA LEU A 3 34.57 -43.90 -2.45
C LEU A 3 34.58 -42.39 -2.78
N LEU A 4 33.84 -41.97 -3.82
CA LEU A 4 33.61 -40.55 -4.10
C LEU A 4 32.58 -40.01 -3.09
N LEU A 5 33.05 -39.19 -2.14
CA LEU A 5 32.17 -38.37 -1.30
C LEU A 5 31.62 -37.20 -2.13
N PHE A 6 30.35 -37.25 -2.49
CA PHE A 6 29.61 -36.09 -2.98
C PHE A 6 29.34 -35.15 -1.80
N LEU A 7 30.09 -34.07 -1.66
CA LEU A 7 29.74 -32.95 -0.82
C LEU A 7 28.57 -32.22 -1.53
N ALA A 8 27.33 -32.42 -1.06
CA ALA A 8 26.21 -31.62 -1.45
C ALA A 8 26.42 -30.20 -0.90
N ALA A 9 26.69 -29.23 -1.77
CA ALA A 9 26.72 -27.83 -1.39
C ALA A 9 25.29 -27.41 -1.01
N VAL A 10 25.05 -27.25 0.29
CA VAL A 10 23.80 -26.65 0.79
C VAL A 10 23.82 -25.20 0.31
N PRO A 11 22.80 -24.72 -0.47
CA PRO A 11 22.77 -23.34 -0.86
C PRO A 11 22.66 -22.47 0.40
N LEU A 12 23.62 -21.56 0.59
CA LEU A 12 23.63 -20.60 1.67
C LEU A 12 22.39 -19.74 1.46
N ALA A 13 21.37 -19.89 2.30
CA ALA A 13 20.17 -19.03 2.23
C ALA A 13 20.62 -17.57 2.30
N ALA A 14 20.30 -16.78 1.28
CA ALA A 14 20.66 -15.37 1.25
C ALA A 14 20.12 -14.69 2.52
N ALA A 15 20.98 -13.94 3.20
CA ALA A 15 20.55 -13.18 4.37
C ALA A 15 19.44 -12.18 3.96
N PRO A 16 18.43 -11.96 4.80
CA PRO A 16 17.41 -10.98 4.49
C PRO A 16 18.05 -9.59 4.34
N PRO A 17 17.48 -8.73 3.47
CA PRO A 17 18.01 -7.39 3.28
C PRO A 17 17.95 -6.58 4.57
N PRO A 18 18.77 -5.52 4.73
CA PRO A 18 18.69 -4.60 5.86
C PRO A 18 17.33 -3.91 5.88
N ALA A 19 16.91 -3.44 7.06
CA ALA A 19 15.66 -2.68 7.23
C ALA A 19 15.60 -1.49 6.26
N LEU A 20 14.47 -1.34 5.58
CA LEU A 20 14.22 -0.21 4.70
C LEU A 20 14.15 1.09 5.54
N LYS A 21 14.89 2.12 5.12
CA LYS A 21 14.86 3.45 5.74
C LYS A 21 14.20 4.42 4.76
N ASP A 22 12.94 4.72 4.99
CA ASP A 22 12.14 5.57 4.11
C ASP A 22 11.29 6.56 4.91
N ARG A 23 11.69 7.84 4.88
CA ARG A 23 11.03 8.92 5.64
C ARG A 23 9.61 9.19 5.17
N PHE A 24 9.30 8.94 3.88
CA PHE A 24 7.94 9.12 3.39
C PHE A 24 7.02 8.04 3.97
N LEU A 25 7.47 6.77 3.94
CA LEU A 25 6.72 5.66 4.51
C LEU A 25 6.59 5.75 6.04
N ASP A 26 7.59 6.31 6.74
CA ASP A 26 7.53 6.54 8.19
C ASP A 26 6.32 7.38 8.61
N ASN A 27 5.85 8.29 7.74
CA ASN A 27 4.69 9.13 8.04
C ASN A 27 3.37 8.33 8.13
N PHE A 28 3.29 7.12 7.58
CA PHE A 28 2.12 6.27 7.71
C PHE A 28 1.97 5.63 9.09
N VAL A 29 3.07 5.52 9.86
CA VAL A 29 3.07 4.84 11.15
C VAL A 29 2.14 5.54 12.14
N GLY A 30 1.22 4.79 12.74
CA GLY A 30 0.31 5.25 13.79
C GLY A 30 -1.16 4.97 13.49
N ASP A 31 -2.03 5.55 14.32
CA ASP A 31 -3.48 5.39 14.21
C ASP A 31 -4.09 6.65 13.57
N TRP A 32 -5.01 6.41 12.63
CA TRP A 32 -5.62 7.44 11.79
C TRP A 32 -7.14 7.32 11.80
N SER A 33 -7.83 8.46 11.86
CA SER A 33 -9.25 8.58 11.49
C SER A 33 -9.33 8.91 10.02
N VAL A 34 -10.17 8.20 9.28
CA VAL A 34 -10.31 8.34 7.82
C VAL A 34 -11.74 8.72 7.48
N VAL A 35 -11.89 9.80 6.72
CA VAL A 35 -13.14 10.17 6.07
C VAL A 35 -13.00 9.87 4.59
N ARG A 36 -13.79 8.93 4.08
CA ARG A 36 -13.81 8.51 2.68
C ARG A 36 -15.11 9.00 2.01
N LYS A 37 -14.97 9.82 0.96
CA LYS A 37 -16.07 10.24 0.09
C LYS A 37 -16.07 9.36 -1.16
N MET A 38 -17.13 8.59 -1.34
CA MET A 38 -17.29 7.72 -2.51
C MET A 38 -17.78 8.53 -3.71
N GLY A 39 -17.44 8.08 -4.93
CA GLY A 39 -17.88 8.71 -6.18
C GLY A 39 -19.42 8.80 -6.37
N ASN A 40 -20.19 8.01 -5.62
CA ASN A 40 -21.65 8.07 -5.57
C ASN A 40 -22.21 9.06 -4.52
N GLY A 41 -21.33 9.84 -3.88
CA GLY A 41 -21.70 10.83 -2.86
C GLY A 41 -21.80 10.31 -1.42
N ARG A 42 -21.68 9.00 -1.20
CA ARG A 42 -21.69 8.42 0.16
C ARG A 42 -20.40 8.77 0.90
N THR A 43 -20.50 9.06 2.19
CA THR A 43 -19.35 9.26 3.08
C THR A 43 -19.28 8.09 4.06
N ILE A 44 -18.06 7.57 4.26
CA ILE A 44 -17.73 6.49 5.20
C ILE A 44 -16.66 7.04 6.14
N GLU A 45 -16.87 6.86 7.44
CA GLU A 45 -15.87 7.11 8.46
C GLU A 45 -15.28 5.77 8.92
N SER A 46 -13.98 5.70 9.05
CA SER A 46 -13.26 4.47 9.40
C SER A 46 -11.94 4.81 10.09
N SER A 47 -11.23 3.78 10.47
CA SER A 47 -9.89 3.86 11.05
C SER A 47 -8.87 3.14 10.20
N VAL A 48 -7.62 3.62 10.26
CA VAL A 48 -6.47 2.94 9.68
C VAL A 48 -5.36 2.91 10.71
N ARG A 49 -4.72 1.75 10.86
CA ARG A 49 -3.46 1.61 11.58
C ARG A 49 -2.34 1.33 10.61
N GLY A 50 -1.27 2.14 10.70
CA GLY A 50 -0.04 1.97 9.94
C GLY A 50 1.10 1.48 10.81
N GLU A 51 1.79 0.44 10.38
CA GLU A 51 2.95 -0.10 11.09
C GLU A 51 3.96 -0.75 10.16
N TRP A 52 5.24 -0.71 10.55
CA TRP A 52 6.28 -1.46 9.87
C TRP A 52 6.17 -2.95 10.18
N VAL A 53 6.22 -3.77 9.13
CA VAL A 53 6.16 -5.24 9.24
C VAL A 53 7.29 -5.91 8.45
N LEU A 54 7.40 -7.25 8.54
CA LEU A 54 8.34 -8.07 7.78
C LEU A 54 9.79 -7.56 7.88
N ARG A 55 10.27 -7.36 9.11
CA ARG A 55 11.61 -6.80 9.40
C ARG A 55 11.83 -5.42 8.78
N HIS A 56 10.82 -4.58 8.84
CA HIS A 56 10.87 -3.21 8.32
C HIS A 56 11.08 -3.12 6.80
N GLN A 57 10.47 -4.08 6.05
CA GLN A 57 10.49 -4.08 4.59
C GLN A 57 9.23 -3.49 3.99
N PHE A 58 8.12 -3.49 4.75
CA PHE A 58 6.82 -2.97 4.32
C PHE A 58 6.15 -2.17 5.43
N ILE A 59 5.48 -1.09 5.04
CA ILE A 59 4.38 -0.52 5.83
C ILE A 59 3.14 -1.37 5.57
N GLN A 60 2.48 -1.83 6.63
CA GLN A 60 1.14 -2.37 6.58
C GLN A 60 0.16 -1.29 7.00
N LEU A 61 -0.87 -1.05 6.19
CA LEU A 61 -2.02 -0.23 6.53
C LEU A 61 -3.21 -1.17 6.73
N HIS A 62 -3.76 -1.20 7.94
CA HIS A 62 -4.95 -1.98 8.27
C HIS A 62 -6.15 -1.04 8.36
N TYR A 63 -6.99 -1.04 7.35
CA TYR A 63 -8.29 -0.34 7.32
C TYR A 63 -9.30 -1.10 8.17
N GLY A 64 -10.11 -0.40 8.95
CA GLY A 64 -11.05 -0.99 9.91
C GLY A 64 -10.40 -1.44 11.22
N ALA A 65 -9.11 -1.11 11.43
CA ALA A 65 -8.38 -1.52 12.62
C ALA A 65 -9.04 -1.03 13.91
N GLY A 66 -9.35 -1.98 14.82
CA GLY A 66 -10.00 -1.69 16.10
C GLY A 66 -11.50 -1.49 16.02
N GLU A 67 -12.12 -1.57 14.86
CA GLU A 67 -13.57 -1.58 14.67
C GLU A 67 -14.12 -3.00 14.91
N LYS A 68 -15.26 -3.10 15.57
CA LYS A 68 -15.87 -4.42 15.86
C LYS A 68 -16.45 -5.08 14.61
N GLU A 69 -17.08 -4.29 13.76
CA GLU A 69 -17.70 -4.69 12.51
C GLU A 69 -17.45 -3.59 11.47
N PRO A 70 -16.23 -3.54 10.89
CA PRO A 70 -15.90 -2.50 9.94
C PRO A 70 -16.73 -2.66 8.67
N GLU A 71 -17.26 -1.57 8.16
CA GLU A 71 -17.95 -1.55 6.88
C GLU A 71 -17.03 -1.90 5.71
N TYR A 72 -15.74 -1.57 5.86
CA TYR A 72 -14.67 -1.91 4.92
C TYR A 72 -13.42 -2.29 5.70
N GLU A 73 -12.89 -3.46 5.42
CA GLU A 73 -11.63 -3.93 5.97
C GLU A 73 -10.66 -4.28 4.84
N ALA A 74 -9.41 -3.83 4.98
CA ALA A 74 -8.36 -4.13 4.02
C ALA A 74 -6.98 -4.15 4.69
N LEU A 75 -6.09 -4.93 4.12
CA LEU A 75 -4.65 -4.88 4.38
C LEU A 75 -3.94 -4.39 3.13
N VAL A 76 -3.17 -3.31 3.28
CA VAL A 76 -2.37 -2.72 2.21
C VAL A 76 -0.91 -2.74 2.66
N PHE A 77 -0.04 -3.33 1.84
CA PHE A 77 1.39 -3.39 2.11
C PHE A 77 2.14 -2.53 1.10
N ILE A 78 2.89 -1.55 1.59
CA ILE A 78 3.70 -0.66 0.74
C ILE A 78 5.17 -0.88 1.07
N GLY A 79 5.97 -1.21 0.06
CA GLY A 79 7.41 -1.39 0.17
C GLY A 79 8.14 -0.77 -1.01
N PHE A 80 9.45 -0.86 -1.04
CA PHE A 80 10.29 -0.34 -2.12
C PHE A 80 11.05 -1.47 -2.81
N ASP A 81 10.95 -1.52 -4.15
CA ASP A 81 11.69 -2.43 -5.01
C ASP A 81 13.00 -1.75 -5.43
N GLU A 82 14.10 -2.15 -4.78
CA GLU A 82 15.42 -1.59 -5.04
C GLU A 82 15.92 -1.83 -6.47
N THR A 83 15.49 -2.92 -7.10
CA THR A 83 15.87 -3.26 -8.47
C THR A 83 15.11 -2.41 -9.48
N ALA A 84 13.80 -2.33 -9.32
CA ALA A 84 12.93 -1.55 -10.21
C ALA A 84 12.91 -0.05 -9.87
N LYS A 85 13.49 0.35 -8.71
CA LYS A 85 13.50 1.73 -8.21
C LYS A 85 12.11 2.36 -8.17
N ASN A 86 11.15 1.60 -7.67
CA ASN A 86 9.78 2.05 -7.47
C ASN A 86 9.17 1.47 -6.19
N TYR A 87 8.09 2.11 -5.74
CA TYR A 87 7.27 1.57 -4.65
C TYR A 87 6.32 0.52 -5.20
N VAL A 88 6.08 -0.51 -4.40
CA VAL A 88 5.09 -1.55 -4.65
C VAL A 88 3.99 -1.45 -3.61
N CYS A 89 2.75 -1.66 -4.04
CA CYS A 89 1.57 -1.63 -3.18
C CYS A 89 0.76 -2.89 -3.42
N HIS A 90 0.70 -3.78 -2.41
CA HIS A 90 -0.17 -4.94 -2.43
C HIS A 90 -1.43 -4.61 -1.64
N SER A 91 -2.61 -4.84 -2.23
CA SER A 91 -3.89 -4.59 -1.59
C SER A 91 -4.73 -5.85 -1.60
N VAL A 92 -5.26 -6.21 -0.44
CA VAL A 92 -6.26 -7.27 -0.23
C VAL A 92 -7.35 -6.74 0.68
N ASP A 93 -8.61 -7.07 0.39
CA ASP A 93 -9.75 -6.54 1.11
C ASP A 93 -10.88 -7.57 1.28
N VAL A 94 -11.94 -7.17 1.98
CA VAL A 94 -13.12 -8.00 2.28
C VAL A 94 -13.86 -8.51 1.04
N PHE A 95 -13.63 -7.92 -0.15
CA PHE A 95 -14.23 -8.40 -1.40
C PHE A 95 -13.50 -9.60 -1.99
N GLY A 96 -12.37 -9.99 -1.40
CA GLY A 96 -11.66 -11.23 -1.65
C GLY A 96 -10.70 -11.18 -2.85
N GLY A 97 -10.13 -12.33 -3.17
CA GLY A 97 -8.99 -12.46 -4.09
C GLY A 97 -9.21 -11.90 -5.50
N ARG A 98 -10.45 -11.75 -5.96
CA ARG A 98 -10.76 -11.12 -7.26
C ARG A 98 -10.33 -9.66 -7.33
N TYR A 99 -10.30 -8.97 -6.20
CA TYR A 99 -10.00 -7.54 -6.08
C TYR A 99 -8.62 -7.28 -5.47
N SER A 100 -7.87 -8.34 -5.12
CA SER A 100 -6.49 -8.19 -4.72
C SER A 100 -5.65 -7.69 -5.90
N GLY A 101 -4.72 -6.77 -5.63
CA GLY A 101 -3.94 -6.13 -6.67
C GLY A 101 -2.51 -5.83 -6.27
N LEU A 102 -1.65 -5.70 -7.30
CA LEU A 102 -0.29 -5.19 -7.19
C LEU A 102 -0.18 -3.89 -7.97
N GLY A 103 -0.01 -2.79 -7.25
CA GLY A 103 0.26 -1.47 -7.80
C GLY A 103 1.75 -1.13 -7.77
N ARG A 104 2.17 -0.29 -8.71
CA ARG A 104 3.52 0.29 -8.74
C ARG A 104 3.45 1.79 -8.88
N GLY A 105 4.38 2.50 -8.23
CA GLY A 105 4.41 3.96 -8.27
C GLY A 105 5.78 4.51 -7.96
N LYS A 106 5.95 5.82 -8.20
CA LYS A 106 7.14 6.57 -7.83
C LYS A 106 6.75 7.73 -6.94
N LEU A 107 7.63 8.05 -6.00
CA LEU A 107 7.47 9.26 -5.19
C LEU A 107 7.59 10.50 -6.08
N ASP A 108 6.62 11.39 -5.97
CA ASP A 108 6.66 12.72 -6.55
C ASP A 108 7.19 13.71 -5.50
N PRO A 109 8.46 14.17 -5.62
CA PRO A 109 9.06 15.03 -4.61
C PRO A 109 8.33 16.37 -4.43
N ASN A 110 7.70 16.88 -5.49
CA ASN A 110 7.01 18.17 -5.45
C ASN A 110 5.66 18.10 -4.74
N LEU A 111 5.05 16.91 -4.72
CA LEU A 111 3.71 16.71 -4.17
C LEU A 111 3.73 15.85 -2.89
N LEU A 112 4.92 15.41 -2.46
CA LEU A 112 5.10 14.52 -1.30
C LEU A 112 4.09 13.35 -1.34
N GLY A 113 3.99 12.71 -2.51
CA GLY A 113 2.99 11.69 -2.75
C GLY A 113 3.46 10.62 -3.73
N ILE A 114 2.72 9.51 -3.76
CA ILE A 114 2.91 8.41 -4.70
C ILE A 114 1.59 8.17 -5.42
N GLU A 115 1.61 8.06 -6.74
CA GLU A 115 0.50 7.51 -7.49
C GLU A 115 0.82 6.06 -7.82
N PHE A 116 0.10 5.14 -7.20
CA PHE A 116 0.13 3.71 -7.53
C PHE A 116 -0.82 3.43 -8.69
N ARG A 117 -0.32 2.70 -9.67
CA ARG A 117 -1.12 2.20 -10.80
C ARG A 117 -1.26 0.69 -10.69
N PHE A 118 -2.50 0.23 -10.76
CA PHE A 118 -2.89 -1.18 -10.77
C PHE A 118 -3.50 -1.47 -12.14
N ASP A 119 -2.82 -2.28 -12.94
CA ASP A 119 -3.31 -2.62 -14.28
C ASP A 119 -4.19 -3.87 -14.23
N SER A 120 -5.31 -3.82 -14.91
CA SER A 120 -6.22 -4.96 -15.07
C SER A 120 -6.77 -5.05 -16.48
N LYS A 121 -7.34 -6.23 -16.81
CA LYS A 121 -7.98 -6.44 -18.13
C LYS A 121 -9.22 -5.56 -18.37
N LYS A 122 -9.76 -4.95 -17.31
CA LYS A 122 -10.98 -4.11 -17.37
C LYS A 122 -10.69 -2.60 -17.34
N GLY A 123 -9.43 -2.23 -17.40
CA GLY A 123 -8.95 -0.87 -17.25
C GLY A 123 -8.01 -0.73 -16.03
N SER A 124 -7.33 0.39 -15.94
CA SER A 124 -6.40 0.67 -14.86
C SER A 124 -7.12 1.32 -13.68
N LEU A 125 -6.63 1.02 -12.46
CA LEU A 125 -6.99 1.78 -11.27
C LEU A 125 -5.75 2.57 -10.83
N THR A 126 -5.93 3.81 -10.40
CA THR A 126 -4.90 4.58 -9.73
C THR A 126 -5.32 4.94 -8.31
N ASN A 127 -4.36 4.88 -7.39
CA ASN A 127 -4.50 5.43 -6.05
C ASN A 127 -3.33 6.38 -5.80
N ARG A 128 -3.63 7.67 -5.73
CA ARG A 128 -2.66 8.70 -5.40
C ARG A 128 -2.76 9.03 -3.93
N VAL A 129 -1.71 8.72 -3.18
CA VAL A 129 -1.58 9.08 -1.76
C VAL A 129 -0.63 10.24 -1.62
N GLY A 130 -0.96 11.24 -0.81
CA GLY A 130 -0.14 12.42 -0.55
C GLY A 130 -0.13 12.76 0.94
N PHE A 131 1.02 13.19 1.45
CA PHE A 131 1.20 13.64 2.83
C PHE A 131 1.57 15.11 2.88
N ASP A 132 0.80 15.88 3.62
CA ASP A 132 1.13 17.27 3.93
C ASP A 132 1.95 17.32 5.22
N PRO A 133 3.25 17.70 5.17
CA PRO A 133 4.10 17.74 6.34
C PRO A 133 3.76 18.88 7.33
N GLU A 134 3.05 19.93 6.90
CA GLU A 134 2.66 21.04 7.75
C GLU A 134 1.44 20.68 8.58
N THR A 135 0.39 20.17 7.94
CA THR A 135 -0.87 19.81 8.58
C THR A 135 -0.89 18.38 9.13
N LYS A 136 0.09 17.55 8.75
CA LYS A 136 0.17 16.11 9.08
C LYS A 136 -1.06 15.33 8.60
N ILE A 137 -1.63 15.75 7.48
CA ILE A 137 -2.80 15.13 6.87
C ILE A 137 -2.37 14.27 5.69
N TRP A 138 -2.91 13.05 5.61
CA TRP A 138 -2.88 12.25 4.40
C TRP A 138 -4.14 12.51 3.56
N THR A 139 -3.93 12.51 2.25
CA THR A 139 -5.01 12.48 1.27
C THR A 139 -4.83 11.29 0.34
N SER A 140 -5.94 10.73 -0.15
CA SER A 140 -5.93 9.68 -1.17
C SER A 140 -6.98 10.00 -2.22
N LEU A 141 -6.64 9.79 -3.50
CA LEU A 141 -7.55 9.90 -4.63
C LEU A 141 -7.51 8.59 -5.43
N ILE A 142 -8.62 7.87 -5.41
CA ILE A 142 -8.77 6.58 -6.09
C ILE A 142 -9.62 6.79 -7.34
N ARG A 143 -9.07 6.42 -8.51
CA ARG A 143 -9.74 6.53 -9.80
C ARG A 143 -9.68 5.22 -10.56
N GLN A 144 -10.72 4.94 -11.33
CA GLN A 144 -10.85 3.79 -12.22
C GLN A 144 -11.00 4.26 -13.65
N GLU A 145 -10.28 3.66 -14.56
CA GLU A 145 -10.48 3.82 -15.99
C GLU A 145 -11.58 2.87 -16.48
N GLU A 146 -12.60 3.44 -17.10
CA GLU A 146 -13.69 2.71 -17.74
C GLU A 146 -13.92 3.27 -19.14
N ASN A 147 -13.77 2.42 -20.18
CA ASN A 147 -13.94 2.82 -21.59
C ASN A 147 -13.10 4.05 -21.99
N GLY A 148 -11.86 4.14 -21.50
CA GLY A 148 -10.95 5.24 -21.79
C GLY A 148 -11.24 6.53 -21.00
N GLN A 149 -12.18 6.51 -20.06
CA GLN A 149 -12.51 7.65 -19.20
C GLN A 149 -12.18 7.34 -17.73
N TRP A 150 -11.59 8.32 -17.06
CA TRP A 150 -11.27 8.21 -15.64
C TRP A 150 -12.44 8.68 -14.78
N LYS A 151 -12.89 7.82 -13.85
CA LYS A 151 -13.93 8.13 -12.86
C LYS A 151 -13.32 8.08 -11.47
N THR A 152 -13.67 9.04 -10.64
CA THR A 152 -13.32 9.01 -9.20
C THR A 152 -14.19 7.97 -8.51
N LEU A 153 -13.52 6.99 -7.88
CA LEU A 153 -14.18 6.00 -7.03
C LEU A 153 -14.30 6.48 -5.59
N ALA A 154 -13.21 7.08 -5.07
CA ALA A 154 -13.19 7.61 -3.71
C ALA A 154 -12.11 8.69 -3.54
N GLU A 155 -12.35 9.57 -2.57
CA GLU A 155 -11.38 10.51 -2.02
C GLU A 155 -11.30 10.28 -0.51
N GLU A 156 -10.08 10.29 0.05
CA GLU A 156 -9.88 10.11 1.48
C GLU A 156 -9.11 11.26 2.09
N LYS A 157 -9.45 11.56 3.32
CA LYS A 157 -8.69 12.44 4.20
C LYS A 157 -8.45 11.71 5.52
N TRP A 158 -7.16 11.64 5.91
CA TRP A 158 -6.76 10.98 7.15
C TRP A 158 -6.20 12.01 8.12
N THR A 159 -6.66 11.95 9.34
CA THR A 159 -6.19 12.77 10.46
C THR A 159 -5.67 11.86 11.57
N ARG A 160 -4.61 12.26 12.24
CA ARG A 160 -4.03 11.51 13.36
C ARG A 160 -5.05 11.38 14.50
N LYS A 161 -5.15 10.19 15.08
CA LYS A 161 -5.90 9.97 16.35
C LYS A 161 -5.10 10.40 17.55
#